data_eda7e2539ca3ce7881125d02c3bd84cb
#
_entry.id   eda7e2539ca3ce7881125d02c3bd84cb
#
_cell.length_a   1.000
_cell.length_b   1.000
_cell.length_c   1.000
_cell.angle_alpha   90.00
_cell.angle_beta   90.00
_cell.angle_gamma   90.00
#
_symmetry.space_group_name_H-M   'P 1'
#
loop_
_entity.id
_entity.type
_entity.pdbx_description
1 polymer ?
#
loop_
_entity_poly.entity_id
_entity_poly.type
_entity_poly.pdbx_seq_one_letter_code
_entity_poly.pdbx_strand_id
1 'polypeptide(L)'
;EWAYDAQAESLIKRIERVADYNERQPQGSRIRGVMVDIEPYLLEEWKEKETQRPGLMQSYLTCIQQGYRYAAQRDLEFWVCIPIFYDTSCPDILEALVRDGCDGIAVMNYNRTDEYAQMAKEVELARAYGKGVICIYELQQPGKHDLEEINTYANQGLEALWQSAEGLEKQFQYDGLRFAYHYYQPLRQML
;
A
#
# COMPACT_ATOMS: atom_id res chain seq x y z
N GLU A 1 -3.60 4.99 -15.39
CA GLU A 1 -2.55 5.33 -16.38
C GLU A 1 -1.14 4.99 -15.88
N TRP A 2 -0.82 5.20 -14.60
CA TRP A 2 0.53 5.00 -14.04
C TRP A 2 0.90 3.53 -13.81
N ALA A 3 0.00 2.61 -14.07
CA ALA A 3 0.30 1.18 -14.02
C ALA A 3 1.18 0.68 -15.18
N TYR A 4 1.48 1.54 -16.15
CA TYR A 4 2.33 1.19 -17.28
C TYR A 4 3.76 1.70 -17.09
N ASP A 5 4.74 0.91 -17.50
CA ASP A 5 6.17 1.27 -17.48
C ASP A 5 6.47 2.53 -18.29
N ALA A 6 5.76 2.74 -19.40
CA ALA A 6 5.80 3.97 -20.19
C ALA A 6 5.41 5.24 -19.39
N GLN A 7 4.76 5.10 -18.25
CA GLN A 7 4.36 6.21 -17.36
C GLN A 7 5.32 6.42 -16.18
N ALA A 8 6.40 5.66 -16.09
CA ALA A 8 7.38 5.78 -15.01
C ALA A 8 7.97 7.19 -14.89
N GLU A 9 8.14 7.91 -16.01
CA GLU A 9 8.58 9.31 -16.00
C GLU A 9 7.62 10.22 -15.21
N SER A 10 6.31 9.98 -15.30
CA SER A 10 5.31 10.74 -14.55
C SER A 10 5.38 10.47 -13.05
N LEU A 11 5.64 9.23 -12.65
CA LEU A 11 5.90 8.85 -11.26
C LEU A 11 7.19 9.52 -10.76
N ILE A 12 8.27 9.40 -11.51
CA ILE A 12 9.58 10.01 -11.19
C ILE A 12 9.45 11.51 -10.96
N LYS A 13 8.76 12.24 -11.84
CA LYS A 13 8.52 13.69 -11.68
C LYS A 13 7.81 14.06 -10.39
N ARG A 14 6.98 13.17 -9.83
CA ARG A 14 6.34 13.41 -8.53
C ARG A 14 7.30 13.18 -7.37
N ILE A 15 8.11 12.15 -7.44
CA ILE A 15 9.17 11.90 -6.46
C ILE A 15 10.18 13.07 -6.45
N GLU A 16 10.56 13.56 -7.64
CA GLU A 16 11.46 14.69 -7.82
C GLU A 16 10.95 15.94 -7.10
N ARG A 17 9.65 16.25 -7.19
CA ARG A 17 9.06 17.39 -6.45
C ARG A 17 9.26 17.29 -4.93
N VAL A 18 9.22 16.09 -4.39
CA VAL A 18 9.49 15.85 -2.96
C VAL A 18 10.96 16.06 -2.65
N ALA A 19 11.85 15.56 -3.50
CA ALA A 19 13.28 15.76 -3.37
C ALA A 19 13.65 17.25 -3.44
N ASP A 20 13.14 17.99 -4.44
CA ASP A 20 13.31 19.42 -4.60
C ASP A 20 12.78 20.23 -3.41
N TYR A 21 11.67 19.78 -2.80
CA TYR A 21 11.18 20.39 -1.57
C TYR A 21 12.19 20.17 -0.43
N ASN A 22 12.67 18.95 -0.26
CA ASN A 22 13.60 18.58 0.80
C ASN A 22 14.94 19.32 0.71
N GLU A 23 15.45 19.60 -0.48
CA GLU A 23 16.67 20.39 -0.67
C GLU A 23 16.57 21.80 -0.06
N ARG A 24 15.37 22.36 -0.03
CA ARG A 24 15.09 23.70 0.50
C ARG A 24 14.70 23.71 1.98
N GLN A 25 14.58 22.53 2.62
CA GLN A 25 14.15 22.43 4.01
C GLN A 25 15.29 22.07 4.94
N PRO A 26 15.27 22.59 6.19
CA PRO A 26 16.16 22.09 7.22
C PRO A 26 15.83 20.60 7.51
N GLN A 27 16.83 19.85 7.95
CA GLN A 27 16.74 18.39 8.13
C GLN A 27 15.51 17.94 8.93
N GLY A 28 15.14 18.65 9.99
CA GLY A 28 13.97 18.30 10.82
C GLY A 28 12.59 18.57 10.17
N SER A 29 12.56 19.22 9.00
CA SER A 29 11.32 19.52 8.27
C SER A 29 11.23 18.78 6.93
N ARG A 30 12.15 17.87 6.66
CA ARG A 30 12.15 17.09 5.42
C ARG A 30 11.09 15.99 5.42
N ILE A 31 10.51 15.77 4.27
CA ILE A 31 9.63 14.63 4.00
C ILE A 31 10.51 13.38 3.97
N ARG A 32 10.15 12.36 4.74
CA ARG A 32 10.94 11.14 4.89
C ARG A 32 10.84 10.21 3.68
N GLY A 33 9.67 10.18 3.04
CA GLY A 33 9.43 9.28 1.91
C GLY A 33 8.16 9.60 1.17
N VAL A 34 7.86 8.78 0.19
CA VAL A 34 6.64 8.86 -0.62
C VAL A 34 5.86 7.55 -0.51
N MET A 35 4.55 7.64 -0.52
CA MET A 35 3.66 6.50 -0.65
C MET A 35 2.89 6.64 -1.96
N VAL A 36 2.87 5.59 -2.76
CA VAL A 36 2.17 5.56 -4.04
C VAL A 36 1.00 4.60 -3.99
N ASP A 37 -0.13 5.06 -4.52
CA ASP A 37 -1.35 4.28 -4.66
C ASP A 37 -1.67 4.19 -6.16
N ILE A 38 -1.23 3.09 -6.77
CA ILE A 38 -1.42 2.81 -8.20
C ILE A 38 -2.16 1.48 -8.29
N GLU A 39 -3.36 1.53 -8.83
CA GLU A 39 -4.35 0.46 -8.79
C GLU A 39 -4.58 -0.16 -10.19
N PRO A 40 -3.67 -1.03 -10.68
CA PRO A 40 -3.82 -1.65 -12.00
C PRO A 40 -5.08 -2.51 -12.12
N TYR A 41 -5.62 -3.00 -11.02
CA TYR A 41 -6.86 -3.79 -11.01
C TYR A 41 -8.13 -3.00 -11.40
N LEU A 42 -8.06 -1.68 -11.48
CA LEU A 42 -9.13 -0.83 -12.00
C LEU A 42 -9.13 -0.74 -13.54
N LEU A 43 -8.10 -1.26 -14.21
CA LEU A 43 -8.00 -1.24 -15.66
C LEU A 43 -8.69 -2.46 -16.30
N GLU A 44 -9.18 -2.29 -17.54
CA GLU A 44 -9.88 -3.37 -18.25
C GLU A 44 -9.01 -4.60 -18.47
N GLU A 45 -7.71 -4.41 -18.70
CA GLU A 45 -6.72 -5.49 -18.88
C GLU A 45 -6.59 -6.41 -17.66
N TRP A 46 -6.94 -5.93 -16.48
CA TRP A 46 -6.97 -6.76 -15.29
C TRP A 46 -7.98 -7.90 -15.37
N LYS A 47 -9.11 -7.69 -16.07
CA LYS A 47 -10.18 -8.66 -16.22
C LYS A 47 -9.74 -9.86 -17.06
N GLU A 48 -8.82 -9.64 -17.99
CA GLU A 48 -8.29 -10.65 -18.91
C GLU A 48 -7.14 -11.44 -18.26
N LYS A 49 -7.49 -12.34 -17.35
CA LYS A 49 -6.56 -13.02 -16.41
C LYS A 49 -5.36 -13.69 -17.06
N GLU A 50 -5.57 -14.36 -18.19
CA GLU A 50 -4.54 -15.19 -18.83
C GLU A 50 -3.78 -14.45 -19.94
N THR A 51 -4.39 -13.45 -20.56
CA THR A 51 -3.86 -12.78 -21.74
C THR A 51 -3.23 -11.41 -21.46
N GLN A 52 -3.93 -10.55 -20.72
CA GLN A 52 -3.51 -9.16 -20.55
C GLN A 52 -3.01 -8.85 -19.14
N ARG A 53 -3.61 -9.45 -18.10
CA ARG A 53 -3.20 -9.21 -16.69
C ARG A 53 -1.72 -9.46 -16.44
N PRO A 54 -1.08 -10.55 -16.91
CA PRO A 54 0.35 -10.77 -16.68
C PRO A 54 1.22 -9.66 -17.25
N GLY A 55 0.91 -9.19 -18.46
CA GLY A 55 1.62 -8.07 -19.09
C GLY A 55 1.41 -6.75 -18.34
N LEU A 56 0.18 -6.46 -17.93
CA LEU A 56 -0.15 -5.29 -17.12
C LEU A 56 0.63 -5.29 -15.80
N MET A 57 0.63 -6.40 -15.07
CA MET A 57 1.29 -6.50 -13.78
C MET A 57 2.82 -6.48 -13.89
N GLN A 58 3.38 -7.00 -14.97
CA GLN A 58 4.81 -6.88 -15.25
C GLN A 58 5.20 -5.43 -15.57
N SER A 59 4.38 -4.71 -16.32
CA SER A 59 4.55 -3.28 -16.61
C SER A 59 4.44 -2.44 -15.34
N TYR A 60 3.43 -2.73 -14.50
CA TYR A 60 3.28 -2.11 -13.18
C TYR A 60 4.53 -2.31 -12.30
N LEU A 61 5.01 -3.54 -12.16
CA LEU A 61 6.21 -3.85 -11.39
C LEU A 61 7.42 -3.06 -11.90
N THR A 62 7.59 -3.00 -13.22
CA THR A 62 8.69 -2.25 -13.84
C THR A 62 8.61 -0.76 -13.52
N CYS A 63 7.41 -0.17 -13.59
CA CYS A 63 7.17 1.22 -13.23
C CYS A 63 7.51 1.50 -11.76
N ILE A 64 7.03 0.66 -10.84
CA ILE A 64 7.30 0.76 -9.40
C ILE A 64 8.80 0.66 -9.11
N GLN A 65 9.48 -0.31 -9.69
CA GLN A 65 10.93 -0.49 -9.49
C GLN A 65 11.76 0.70 -10.00
N GLN A 66 11.31 1.38 -11.07
CA GLN A 66 11.96 2.62 -11.53
C GLN A 66 11.76 3.75 -10.51
N GLY A 67 10.54 3.92 -10.00
CA GLY A 67 10.23 4.88 -8.94
C GLY A 67 11.03 4.63 -7.68
N TYR A 68 11.10 3.39 -7.22
CA TYR A 68 11.86 2.97 -6.05
C TYR A 68 13.35 3.30 -6.16
N ARG A 69 13.98 2.91 -7.29
CA ARG A 69 15.40 3.24 -7.53
C ARG A 69 15.67 4.73 -7.55
N TYR A 70 14.73 5.52 -8.11
CA TYR A 70 14.87 6.98 -8.14
C TYR A 70 14.72 7.59 -6.74
N ALA A 71 13.75 7.13 -5.95
CA ALA A 71 13.54 7.57 -4.57
C ALA A 71 14.76 7.27 -3.68
N ALA A 72 15.32 6.07 -3.79
CA ALA A 72 16.52 5.65 -3.07
C ALA A 72 17.74 6.54 -3.37
N GLN A 73 17.91 7.00 -4.63
CA GLN A 73 18.98 7.94 -5.01
C GLN A 73 18.79 9.35 -4.42
N ARG A 74 17.63 9.63 -3.85
CA ARG A 74 17.26 10.92 -3.22
C ARG A 74 17.07 10.83 -1.70
N ASP A 75 17.50 9.73 -1.07
CA ASP A 75 17.30 9.46 0.35
C ASP A 75 15.82 9.53 0.79
N LEU A 76 14.91 9.07 -0.07
CA LEU A 76 13.49 8.98 0.19
C LEU A 76 13.06 7.53 0.34
N GLU A 77 12.35 7.22 1.41
CA GLU A 77 11.61 5.95 1.52
C GLU A 77 10.52 5.88 0.44
N PHE A 78 10.28 4.69 -0.07
CA PHE A 78 9.27 4.44 -1.08
C PHE A 78 8.31 3.33 -0.64
N TRP A 79 7.05 3.70 -0.44
CA TRP A 79 5.99 2.81 0.01
C TRP A 79 4.95 2.61 -1.09
N VAL A 80 4.37 1.41 -1.17
CA VAL A 80 3.40 1.05 -2.20
C VAL A 80 2.11 0.55 -1.57
N CYS A 81 0.97 1.19 -1.88
CA CYS A 81 -0.35 0.68 -1.52
C CYS A 81 -0.71 -0.52 -2.39
N ILE A 82 -1.24 -1.57 -1.78
CA ILE A 82 -1.68 -2.79 -2.46
C ILE A 82 -3.00 -3.30 -1.87
N PRO A 83 -3.85 -3.96 -2.67
CA PRO A 83 -5.04 -4.65 -2.16
C PRO A 83 -4.65 -6.00 -1.54
N ILE A 84 -5.54 -6.57 -0.73
CA ILE A 84 -5.37 -7.85 -0.04
C ILE A 84 -5.30 -9.08 -0.95
N PHE A 85 -5.66 -8.96 -2.22
CA PHE A 85 -5.77 -10.10 -3.14
C PHE A 85 -4.57 -10.29 -4.08
N TYR A 86 -3.48 -9.56 -3.90
CA TYR A 86 -2.28 -9.75 -4.73
C TYR A 86 -1.57 -11.07 -4.42
N ASP A 87 -1.65 -11.57 -3.21
CA ASP A 87 -1.16 -12.88 -2.80
C ASP A 87 -1.73 -14.04 -3.62
N THR A 88 -3.02 -13.95 -3.98
CA THR A 88 -3.73 -14.97 -4.74
C THR A 88 -3.80 -14.67 -6.25
N SER A 89 -3.86 -13.40 -6.62
CA SER A 89 -4.07 -12.98 -8.02
C SER A 89 -2.77 -12.85 -8.82
N CYS A 90 -1.66 -12.51 -8.18
CA CYS A 90 -0.36 -12.29 -8.81
C CYS A 90 0.80 -12.46 -7.80
N PRO A 91 0.94 -13.65 -7.18
CA PRO A 91 1.90 -13.90 -6.08
C PRO A 91 3.36 -13.60 -6.46
N ASP A 92 3.77 -13.94 -7.68
CA ASP A 92 5.14 -13.68 -8.16
C ASP A 92 5.44 -12.17 -8.27
N ILE A 93 4.44 -11.39 -8.68
CA ILE A 93 4.55 -9.92 -8.74
C ILE A 93 4.59 -9.33 -7.32
N LEU A 94 3.74 -9.82 -6.41
CA LEU A 94 3.75 -9.39 -5.01
C LEU A 94 5.13 -9.64 -4.39
N GLU A 95 5.69 -10.83 -4.56
CA GLU A 95 7.01 -11.14 -4.02
C GLU A 95 8.10 -10.25 -4.62
N ALA A 96 8.13 -10.07 -5.94
CA ALA A 96 9.10 -9.21 -6.61
C ALA A 96 8.96 -7.73 -6.21
N LEU A 97 7.73 -7.25 -5.99
CA LEU A 97 7.43 -5.90 -5.53
C LEU A 97 7.97 -5.68 -4.11
N VAL A 98 7.71 -6.60 -3.18
CA VAL A 98 8.19 -6.50 -1.80
C VAL A 98 9.71 -6.59 -1.76
N ARG A 99 10.32 -7.51 -2.50
CA ARG A 99 11.77 -7.71 -2.52
C ARG A 99 12.53 -6.53 -3.11
N ASP A 100 12.10 -6.06 -4.30
CA ASP A 100 12.91 -5.19 -5.17
C ASP A 100 12.21 -3.87 -5.56
N GLY A 101 11.00 -3.61 -5.09
CA GLY A 101 10.16 -2.47 -5.55
C GLY A 101 9.81 -1.44 -4.48
N CYS A 102 10.15 -1.66 -3.20
CA CYS A 102 9.77 -0.72 -2.13
C CYS A 102 10.59 -0.91 -0.85
N ASP A 103 10.48 0.03 0.06
CA ASP A 103 10.93 -0.09 1.46
C ASP A 103 9.82 -0.67 2.35
N GLY A 104 8.59 -0.57 1.93
CA GLY A 104 7.44 -1.15 2.59
C GLY A 104 6.18 -1.13 1.75
N ILE A 105 5.22 -1.95 2.16
CA ILE A 105 3.89 -2.03 1.56
C ILE A 105 2.83 -1.53 2.52
N ALA A 106 1.79 -0.92 1.98
CA ALA A 106 0.61 -0.48 2.71
C ALA A 106 -0.60 -1.28 2.17
N VAL A 107 -1.07 -2.23 2.95
CA VAL A 107 -2.12 -3.17 2.56
C VAL A 107 -3.48 -2.58 2.88
N MET A 108 -4.31 -2.39 1.87
CA MET A 108 -5.70 -1.94 2.00
C MET A 108 -6.55 -3.09 2.53
N ASN A 109 -6.50 -3.32 3.85
CA ASN A 109 -7.21 -4.41 4.52
C ASN A 109 -8.66 -4.01 4.81
N TYR A 110 -9.44 -3.83 3.76
CA TYR A 110 -10.82 -3.37 3.82
C TYR A 110 -11.81 -4.54 3.89
N ASN A 111 -11.53 -5.51 4.80
CA ASN A 111 -12.43 -6.61 5.05
C ASN A 111 -12.20 -7.19 6.46
N ARG A 112 -13.15 -6.99 7.36
CA ARG A 112 -13.09 -7.38 8.77
C ARG A 112 -13.37 -8.87 9.05
N THR A 113 -13.54 -9.71 8.02
CA THR A 113 -13.84 -11.14 8.23
C THR A 113 -12.68 -11.91 8.86
N ASP A 114 -11.47 -11.74 8.30
CA ASP A 114 -10.25 -12.35 8.77
C ASP A 114 -9.04 -11.51 8.38
N GLU A 115 -8.84 -10.43 9.10
CA GLU A 115 -7.80 -9.43 8.82
C GLU A 115 -6.38 -10.02 8.93
N TYR A 116 -6.22 -11.06 9.75
CA TYR A 116 -4.94 -11.76 9.89
C TYR A 116 -4.62 -12.58 8.63
N ALA A 117 -5.53 -13.44 8.19
CA ALA A 117 -5.31 -14.27 7.01
C ALA A 117 -5.08 -13.43 5.75
N GLN A 118 -5.75 -12.28 5.64
CA GLN A 118 -5.63 -11.36 4.50
C GLN A 118 -4.29 -10.62 4.43
N MET A 119 -3.48 -10.66 5.48
CA MET A 119 -2.16 -10.02 5.52
C MET A 119 -1.03 -11.01 5.78
N ALA A 120 -1.35 -12.28 5.97
CA ALA A 120 -0.36 -13.28 6.40
C ALA A 120 0.80 -13.41 5.40
N LYS A 121 0.50 -13.41 4.11
CA LYS A 121 1.52 -13.53 3.04
C LYS A 121 2.35 -12.26 2.90
N GLU A 122 1.72 -11.11 2.98
CA GLU A 122 2.38 -9.80 2.92
C GLU A 122 3.37 -9.62 4.07
N VAL A 123 2.96 -9.98 5.30
CA VAL A 123 3.83 -9.92 6.48
C VAL A 123 4.94 -10.97 6.41
N GLU A 124 4.67 -12.17 5.91
CA GLU A 124 5.70 -13.21 5.66
C GLU A 124 6.80 -12.68 4.72
N LEU A 125 6.39 -12.14 3.56
CA LEU A 125 7.32 -11.59 2.57
C LEU A 125 8.09 -10.38 3.12
N ALA A 126 7.40 -9.45 3.76
CA ALA A 126 8.03 -8.28 4.36
C ALA A 126 9.08 -8.68 5.40
N ARG A 127 8.78 -9.65 6.26
CA ARG A 127 9.74 -10.22 7.23
C ARG A 127 10.94 -10.86 6.54
N ALA A 128 10.71 -11.64 5.47
CA ALA A 128 11.76 -12.32 4.73
C ALA A 128 12.75 -11.33 4.07
N TYR A 129 12.24 -10.18 3.61
CA TYR A 129 13.05 -9.18 2.91
C TYR A 129 13.37 -7.93 3.75
N GLY A 130 13.02 -7.91 5.05
CA GLY A 130 13.32 -6.81 5.97
C GLY A 130 12.57 -5.51 5.63
N LYS A 131 11.32 -5.61 5.15
CA LYS A 131 10.49 -4.49 4.69
C LYS A 131 9.43 -4.09 5.71
N GLY A 132 8.96 -2.83 5.67
CA GLY A 132 7.82 -2.41 6.48
C GLY A 132 6.48 -2.88 5.93
N VAL A 133 5.48 -3.02 6.82
CA VAL A 133 4.08 -3.27 6.44
C VAL A 133 3.18 -2.30 7.18
N ILE A 134 2.24 -1.69 6.46
CA ILE A 134 1.17 -0.89 7.04
C ILE A 134 -0.16 -1.62 6.76
N CYS A 135 -0.94 -1.92 7.79
CA CYS A 135 -2.34 -2.29 7.66
C CYS A 135 -3.18 -1.01 7.56
N ILE A 136 -3.88 -0.79 6.47
CA ILE A 136 -4.77 0.35 6.30
C ILE A 136 -6.20 -0.09 6.61
N TYR A 137 -6.84 0.61 7.54
CA TYR A 137 -8.25 0.44 7.89
C TYR A 137 -9.12 1.46 7.15
N GLU A 138 -10.24 1.00 6.60
CA GLU A 138 -11.25 1.88 6.01
C GLU A 138 -12.18 2.45 7.09
N LEU A 139 -12.45 3.75 7.00
CA LEU A 139 -13.30 4.50 7.96
C LEU A 139 -14.48 5.21 7.31
N GLN A 140 -14.65 5.12 6.00
CA GLN A 140 -15.82 5.72 5.32
C GLN A 140 -17.09 4.96 5.65
N GLN A 141 -18.22 5.69 5.66
CA GLN A 141 -19.53 5.08 5.85
C GLN A 141 -19.87 4.09 4.72
N PRO A 142 -20.50 2.95 5.06
CA PRO A 142 -21.04 2.02 4.06
C PRO A 142 -21.93 2.74 3.03
N GLY A 143 -21.97 2.19 1.82
CA GLY A 143 -22.73 2.76 0.70
C GLY A 143 -22.02 3.84 -0.11
N LYS A 144 -20.76 4.18 0.25
CA LYS A 144 -19.87 5.01 -0.55
C LYS A 144 -18.84 4.11 -1.25
N HIS A 145 -18.58 4.37 -2.52
CA HIS A 145 -17.55 3.63 -3.29
C HIS A 145 -17.70 2.10 -3.20
N ASP A 146 -18.93 1.61 -3.25
CA ASP A 146 -19.31 0.19 -3.14
C ASP A 146 -18.88 -0.48 -1.82
N LEU A 147 -18.56 0.32 -0.78
CA LEU A 147 -18.24 -0.20 0.55
C LEU A 147 -19.47 -0.79 1.23
N GLU A 148 -19.33 -2.01 1.71
CA GLU A 148 -20.27 -2.68 2.58
C GLU A 148 -19.90 -2.50 4.06
N GLU A 149 -20.82 -2.85 4.97
CA GLU A 149 -20.57 -2.79 6.42
C GLU A 149 -19.33 -3.56 6.85
N ILE A 150 -19.02 -4.67 6.18
CA ILE A 150 -17.87 -5.52 6.49
C ILE A 150 -16.53 -4.89 6.10
N ASN A 151 -16.53 -3.87 5.22
CA ASN A 151 -15.31 -3.27 4.69
C ASN A 151 -14.77 -2.14 5.56
N THR A 152 -15.54 -1.65 6.54
CA THR A 152 -15.21 -0.42 7.26
C THR A 152 -15.41 -0.54 8.76
N TYR A 153 -14.69 0.30 9.51
CA TYR A 153 -14.89 0.50 10.95
C TYR A 153 -15.79 1.69 11.30
N ALA A 154 -16.38 2.35 10.32
CA ALA A 154 -17.19 3.55 10.53
C ALA A 154 -18.29 3.40 11.60
N ASN A 155 -18.99 2.26 11.62
CA ASN A 155 -20.05 1.96 12.57
C ASN A 155 -19.59 1.09 13.75
N GLN A 156 -18.37 0.57 13.71
CA GLN A 156 -17.79 -0.23 14.81
C GLN A 156 -17.09 0.64 15.85
N GLY A 157 -16.65 1.82 15.44
CA GLY A 157 -15.94 2.75 16.30
C GLY A 157 -14.44 2.47 16.43
N LEU A 158 -13.72 3.45 16.96
CA LEU A 158 -12.26 3.40 17.11
C LEU A 158 -11.81 2.33 18.11
N GLU A 159 -12.60 2.05 19.14
CA GLU A 159 -12.27 1.01 20.13
C GLU A 159 -12.15 -0.37 19.47
N ALA A 160 -13.12 -0.75 18.64
CA ALA A 160 -13.09 -2.02 17.91
C ALA A 160 -11.90 -2.10 16.93
N LEU A 161 -11.59 -0.98 16.27
CA LEU A 161 -10.44 -0.87 15.38
C LEU A 161 -9.13 -1.06 16.14
N TRP A 162 -8.95 -0.41 17.29
CA TRP A 162 -7.74 -0.55 18.10
C TRP A 162 -7.58 -1.97 18.66
N GLN A 163 -8.66 -2.61 19.06
CA GLN A 163 -8.66 -4.02 19.47
C GLN A 163 -8.21 -4.95 18.33
N SER A 164 -8.65 -4.68 17.10
CA SER A 164 -8.15 -5.40 15.91
C SER A 164 -6.65 -5.17 15.72
N ALA A 165 -6.19 -3.92 15.75
CA ALA A 165 -4.77 -3.60 15.58
C ALA A 165 -3.89 -4.31 16.63
N GLU A 166 -4.26 -4.25 17.91
CA GLU A 166 -3.57 -4.98 18.98
C GLU A 166 -3.60 -6.51 18.76
N GLY A 167 -4.71 -7.02 18.23
CA GLY A 167 -4.85 -8.44 17.87
C GLY A 167 -3.85 -8.85 16.79
N LEU A 168 -3.73 -8.05 15.73
CA LEU A 168 -2.77 -8.28 14.64
C LEU A 168 -1.31 -8.16 15.11
N GLU A 169 -0.99 -7.16 15.95
CA GLU A 169 0.35 -7.04 16.54
C GLU A 169 0.74 -8.29 17.33
N LYS A 170 -0.17 -8.79 18.18
CA LYS A 170 0.05 -10.00 19.00
C LYS A 170 0.20 -11.27 18.15
N GLN A 171 -0.53 -11.36 17.04
CA GLN A 171 -0.50 -12.56 16.18
C GLN A 171 0.74 -12.54 15.28
N PHE A 172 1.04 -11.42 14.63
CA PHE A 172 2.18 -11.34 13.72
C PHE A 172 3.52 -11.25 14.44
N GLN A 173 3.61 -10.60 15.59
CA GLN A 173 4.88 -10.36 16.30
C GLN A 173 5.96 -9.85 15.35
N TYR A 174 5.65 -8.82 14.58
CA TYR A 174 6.53 -8.25 13.57
C TYR A 174 6.75 -6.76 13.83
N ASP A 175 7.98 -6.40 14.19
CA ASP A 175 8.35 -5.01 14.53
C ASP A 175 8.21 -4.04 13.34
N GLY A 176 8.13 -4.55 12.11
CA GLY A 176 7.88 -3.78 10.89
C GLY A 176 6.41 -3.46 10.62
N LEU A 177 5.46 -4.02 11.40
CA LEU A 177 4.02 -3.76 11.22
C LEU A 177 3.63 -2.41 11.82
N ARG A 178 2.83 -1.67 11.08
CA ARG A 178 2.23 -0.39 11.46
C ARG A 178 0.78 -0.34 11.00
N PHE A 179 0.04 0.69 11.45
CA PHE A 179 -1.38 0.89 11.13
C PHE A 179 -1.61 2.29 10.57
N ALA A 180 -2.53 2.39 9.61
CA ALA A 180 -2.99 3.65 9.05
C ALA A 180 -4.51 3.65 8.86
N TYR A 181 -5.09 4.81 8.68
CA TYR A 181 -6.53 5.01 8.55
C TYR A 181 -6.86 5.69 7.23
N HIS A 182 -7.77 5.15 6.50
CA HIS A 182 -8.30 5.78 5.30
C HIS A 182 -9.64 6.48 5.64
N TYR A 183 -9.69 7.74 5.70
CA TYR A 183 -8.69 8.81 5.64
C TYR A 183 -8.97 9.83 6.76
N TYR A 184 -8.29 10.98 6.79
CA TYR A 184 -8.37 11.94 7.91
C TYR A 184 -9.78 12.43 8.26
N GLN A 185 -10.63 12.69 7.24
CA GLN A 185 -11.95 13.26 7.46
C GLN A 185 -12.89 12.30 8.22
N PRO A 186 -13.06 11.02 7.84
CA PRO A 186 -13.79 10.04 8.65
C PRO A 186 -13.18 9.86 10.04
N LEU A 187 -11.85 9.74 10.15
CA LEU A 187 -11.19 9.61 11.45
C LEU A 187 -11.55 10.75 12.39
N ARG A 188 -11.50 12.00 11.91
CA ARG A 188 -11.88 13.19 12.71
C ARG A 188 -13.33 13.16 13.18
N GLN A 189 -14.23 12.54 12.43
CA GLN A 189 -15.64 12.43 12.81
C GLN A 189 -15.88 11.35 13.87
N MET A 190 -14.96 10.41 14.02
CA MET A 190 -15.00 9.33 15.01
C MET A 190 -14.32 9.71 16.35
N LEU A 191 -13.46 10.74 16.34
CA LEU A 191 -12.82 11.32 17.54
C LEU A 191 -13.76 12.26 18.30
#